data_afd0f1e3ff8187ffcfbef6bb7684d492
#
_entry.id   afd0f1e3ff8187ffcfbef6bb7684d492
#
_cell.length_a   1.000
_cell.length_b   1.000
_cell.length_c   1.000
_cell.angle_alpha   90.00
_cell.angle_beta   90.00
_cell.angle_gamma   90.00
#
_symmetry.space_group_name_H-M   'P 1'
#
loop_
_entity.id
_entity.type
_entity.pdbx_description
1 polymer ?
#
loop_
_entity_poly.entity_id
_entity_poly.type
_entity_poly.pdbx_seq_one_letter_code
_entity_poly.pdbx_strand_id
1 'polypeptide(L)'
;MTQVIALGMYLVCVCFFVLSSCAAIAVWNPVLCKYLFFAVALFLGVGFGTMFPAFNTLFVNLAPNGQRGTATSTYLTSWDVGIGAGLLLGGYIAQIGSFDKAYLFGACLTVVSALYFKLRVAPHFEKNKLR
;
A
#
# COMPACT_ATOMS: atom_id res chain seq x y z
N MET A 1 9.24 -4.98 -13.23
CA MET A 1 9.29 -4.59 -11.81
C MET A 1 8.33 -3.47 -11.48
N THR A 2 8.43 -2.31 -12.11
CA THR A 2 7.51 -1.17 -11.91
C THR A 2 6.03 -1.52 -12.12
N GLN A 3 5.72 -2.39 -13.08
CA GLN A 3 4.36 -2.88 -13.32
C GLN A 3 3.84 -3.75 -12.19
N VAL A 4 4.67 -4.58 -11.58
CA VAL A 4 4.29 -5.43 -10.44
C VAL A 4 3.95 -4.55 -9.23
N ILE A 5 4.77 -3.53 -8.97
CA ILE A 5 4.51 -2.55 -7.92
C ILE A 5 3.20 -1.80 -8.17
N ALA A 6 3.00 -1.30 -9.39
CA ALA A 6 1.78 -0.59 -9.77
C ALA A 6 0.53 -1.48 -9.61
N LEU A 7 0.57 -2.73 -10.06
CA LEU A 7 -0.51 -3.69 -9.88
C LEU A 7 -0.82 -3.93 -8.39
N GLY A 8 0.22 -4.14 -7.58
CA GLY A 8 0.07 -4.29 -6.13
C GLY A 8 -0.58 -3.06 -5.48
N MET A 9 -0.16 -1.85 -5.86
CA MET A 9 -0.74 -0.60 -5.36
C MET A 9 -2.21 -0.45 -5.77
N TYR A 10 -2.57 -0.78 -7.02
CA TYR A 10 -3.97 -0.75 -7.47
C TYR A 10 -4.82 -1.77 -6.73
N LEU A 11 -4.30 -2.98 -6.52
CA LEU A 11 -4.99 -4.02 -5.77
C LEU A 11 -5.27 -3.57 -4.32
N VAL A 12 -4.27 -3.02 -3.65
CA VAL A 12 -4.42 -2.47 -2.28
C VAL A 12 -5.42 -1.32 -2.26
N CYS A 13 -5.39 -0.43 -3.25
CA CYS A 13 -6.33 0.67 -3.36
C CYS A 13 -7.78 0.18 -3.47
N VAL A 14 -8.05 -0.78 -4.34
CA VAL A 14 -9.39 -1.40 -4.49
C VAL A 14 -9.82 -2.06 -3.18
N CYS A 15 -8.92 -2.78 -2.50
CA CYS A 15 -9.19 -3.40 -1.21
C CYS A 15 -9.61 -2.38 -0.14
N PHE A 16 -8.94 -1.23 -0.06
CA PHE A 16 -9.32 -0.18 0.88
C PHE A 16 -10.68 0.45 0.55
N PHE A 17 -11.01 0.64 -0.71
CA PHE A 17 -12.34 1.11 -1.11
C PHE A 17 -13.43 0.09 -0.76
N VAL A 18 -13.18 -1.20 -0.96
CA VAL A 18 -14.12 -2.27 -0.56
C VAL A 18 -14.29 -2.29 0.96
N LEU A 19 -13.21 -2.18 1.73
CA LEU A 19 -13.28 -2.10 3.20
C LEU A 19 -14.06 -0.88 3.68
N SER A 20 -13.86 0.27 3.05
CA SER A 20 -14.66 1.48 3.34
C SER A 20 -16.14 1.28 3.08
N SER A 21 -16.51 0.51 2.07
CA SER A 21 -17.89 0.20 1.74
C SER A 21 -18.50 -0.90 2.61
N CYS A 22 -17.70 -1.67 3.34
CA CYS A 22 -18.18 -2.79 4.17
C CYS A 22 -19.18 -2.36 5.26
N ALA A 23 -19.03 -1.17 5.83
CA ALA A 23 -19.98 -0.65 6.82
C ALA A 23 -21.40 -0.50 6.24
N ALA A 24 -21.52 0.02 5.03
CA ALA A 24 -22.80 0.15 4.33
C ALA A 24 -23.37 -1.23 3.93
N ILE A 25 -22.52 -2.13 3.46
CA ILE A 25 -22.91 -3.50 3.07
C ILE A 25 -23.37 -4.31 4.28
N ALA A 26 -22.76 -4.14 5.44
CA ALA A 26 -23.11 -4.84 6.67
C ALA A 26 -24.53 -4.54 7.14
N VAL A 27 -25.06 -3.35 6.86
CA VAL A 27 -26.46 -2.97 7.16
C VAL A 27 -27.44 -3.78 6.32
N TRP A 28 -27.10 -4.05 5.07
CA TRP A 28 -27.97 -4.78 4.14
C TRP A 28 -27.83 -6.30 4.24
N ASN A 29 -26.59 -6.77 4.35
CA ASN A 29 -26.29 -8.21 4.41
C ASN A 29 -24.98 -8.46 5.18
N PRO A 30 -25.06 -8.77 6.50
CA PRO A 30 -23.87 -8.98 7.33
C PRO A 30 -23.07 -10.23 6.93
N VAL A 31 -23.71 -11.24 6.35
CA VAL A 31 -23.04 -12.47 5.88
C VAL A 31 -22.17 -12.16 4.67
N LEU A 32 -22.68 -11.38 3.72
CA LEU A 32 -21.91 -10.94 2.55
C LEU A 32 -20.72 -10.08 2.97
N CYS A 33 -20.90 -9.16 3.92
CA CYS A 33 -19.82 -8.34 4.45
C CYS A 33 -18.70 -9.19 5.06
N LYS A 34 -19.03 -10.23 5.79
CA LYS A 34 -18.04 -11.18 6.36
C LYS A 34 -17.22 -11.86 5.28
N TYR A 35 -17.83 -12.38 4.24
CA TYR A 35 -17.12 -13.02 3.13
C TYR A 35 -16.24 -12.01 2.36
N LEU A 36 -16.74 -10.81 2.11
CA LEU A 36 -15.96 -9.74 1.49
C LEU A 36 -14.74 -9.36 2.32
N PHE A 37 -14.90 -9.29 3.64
CA PHE A 37 -13.79 -8.99 4.54
C PHE A 37 -12.67 -10.04 4.46
N PHE A 38 -13.01 -11.32 4.45
CA PHE A 38 -12.03 -12.39 4.28
C PHE A 38 -11.38 -12.38 2.90
N ALA A 39 -12.15 -12.15 1.84
CA ALA A 39 -11.63 -12.04 0.49
C ALA A 39 -10.64 -10.86 0.37
N VAL A 40 -10.98 -9.70 0.93
CA VAL A 40 -10.11 -8.52 0.95
C VAL A 40 -8.82 -8.81 1.72
N ALA A 41 -8.88 -9.51 2.84
CA ALA A 41 -7.68 -9.88 3.60
C ALA A 41 -6.71 -10.73 2.77
N LEU A 42 -7.23 -11.66 1.98
CA LEU A 42 -6.42 -12.48 1.07
C LEU A 42 -5.78 -11.64 -0.05
N PHE A 43 -6.55 -10.75 -0.69
CA PHE A 43 -6.03 -9.87 -1.73
C PHE A 43 -5.03 -8.85 -1.20
N LEU A 44 -5.24 -8.31 -0.01
CA LEU A 44 -4.27 -7.43 0.67
C LEU A 44 -2.97 -8.18 0.96
N GLY A 45 -3.05 -9.42 1.42
CA GLY A 45 -1.88 -10.27 1.64
C GLY A 45 -1.06 -10.48 0.37
N VAL A 46 -1.72 -10.77 -0.75
CA VAL A 46 -1.06 -10.89 -2.06
C VAL A 46 -0.46 -9.55 -2.51
N GLY A 47 -1.21 -8.46 -2.37
CA GLY A 47 -0.76 -7.11 -2.74
C GLY A 47 0.50 -6.70 -1.99
N PHE A 48 0.48 -6.73 -0.67
CA PHE A 48 1.64 -6.39 0.16
C PHE A 48 2.77 -7.39 0.02
N GLY A 49 2.47 -8.70 -0.06
CA GLY A 49 3.46 -9.74 -0.22
C GLY A 49 4.26 -9.63 -1.52
N THR A 50 3.67 -9.14 -2.60
CA THR A 50 4.36 -8.89 -3.86
C THR A 50 5.06 -7.53 -3.90
N MET A 51 4.45 -6.49 -3.32
CA MET A 51 5.01 -5.15 -3.31
C MET A 51 6.27 -5.02 -2.45
N PHE A 52 6.29 -5.66 -1.28
CA PHE A 52 7.39 -5.54 -0.33
C PHE A 52 8.75 -5.93 -0.94
N PRO A 53 8.94 -7.13 -1.51
CA PRO A 53 10.20 -7.49 -2.15
C PRO A 53 10.47 -6.68 -3.43
N ALA A 54 9.44 -6.30 -4.18
CA ALA A 54 9.60 -5.52 -5.39
C ALA A 54 10.13 -4.11 -5.11
N PHE A 55 9.64 -3.43 -4.08
CA PHE A 55 10.18 -2.13 -3.66
C PHE A 55 11.61 -2.25 -3.13
N ASN A 56 11.91 -3.27 -2.31
CA ASN A 56 13.28 -3.49 -1.85
C ASN A 56 14.24 -3.65 -3.03
N THR A 57 13.86 -4.45 -4.01
CA THR A 57 14.66 -4.66 -5.23
C THR A 57 14.81 -3.36 -6.03
N LEU A 58 13.76 -2.52 -6.09
CA LEU A 58 13.83 -1.21 -6.75
C LEU A 58 14.88 -0.32 -6.09
N PHE A 59 14.88 -0.20 -4.76
CA PHE A 59 15.87 0.58 -4.02
C PHE A 59 17.29 0.06 -4.22
N VAL A 60 17.48 -1.27 -4.14
CA VAL A 60 18.78 -1.91 -4.34
C VAL A 60 19.32 -1.69 -5.77
N ASN A 61 18.44 -1.71 -6.79
CA ASN A 61 18.83 -1.50 -8.17
C ASN A 61 19.19 -0.04 -8.51
N LEU A 62 18.76 0.91 -7.71
CA LEU A 62 19.17 2.33 -7.82
C LEU A 62 20.47 2.62 -7.09
N ALA A 63 20.93 1.72 -6.20
CA ALA A 63 22.12 1.94 -5.38
C ALA A 63 23.38 1.33 -6.01
N PRO A 64 24.54 2.03 -5.92
CA PRO A 64 25.84 1.46 -6.26
C PRO A 64 26.15 0.22 -5.43
N ASN A 65 27.04 -0.65 -5.93
CA ASN A 65 27.35 -1.93 -5.30
C ASN A 65 27.74 -1.82 -3.81
N GLY A 66 28.49 -0.80 -3.43
CA GLY A 66 28.95 -0.57 -2.05
C GLY A 66 27.86 0.01 -1.11
N GLN A 67 26.70 0.42 -1.64
CA GLN A 67 25.65 1.10 -0.87
C GLN A 67 24.32 0.33 -0.82
N ARG A 68 24.31 -0.91 -1.23
CA ARG A 68 23.09 -1.73 -1.27
C ARG A 68 22.49 -1.98 0.11
N GLY A 69 23.35 -2.20 1.11
CA GLY A 69 22.89 -2.33 2.51
C GLY A 69 22.20 -1.06 3.00
N THR A 70 22.76 0.10 2.67
CA THR A 70 22.16 1.41 2.99
C THR A 70 20.81 1.59 2.29
N ALA A 71 20.70 1.19 1.02
CA ALA A 71 19.45 1.26 0.28
C ALA A 71 18.36 0.39 0.92
N THR A 72 18.70 -0.84 1.30
CA THR A 72 17.76 -1.74 1.99
C THR A 72 17.34 -1.17 3.34
N SER A 73 18.27 -0.68 4.17
CA SER A 73 17.92 -0.10 5.48
C SER A 73 17.08 1.17 5.34
N THR A 74 17.35 2.01 4.35
CA THR A 74 16.52 3.20 4.05
C THR A 74 15.10 2.79 3.68
N TYR A 75 14.95 1.77 2.84
CA TYR A 75 13.63 1.24 2.48
C TYR A 75 12.88 0.72 3.70
N LEU A 76 13.53 -0.12 4.54
CA LEU A 76 12.91 -0.68 5.73
C LEU A 76 12.51 0.41 6.74
N THR A 77 13.38 1.39 6.97
CA THR A 77 13.08 2.55 7.84
C THR A 77 11.86 3.33 7.32
N SER A 78 11.79 3.57 6.02
CA SER A 78 10.64 4.25 5.40
C SER A 78 9.34 3.45 5.60
N TRP A 79 9.43 2.13 5.51
CA TRP A 79 8.32 1.23 5.76
C TRP A 79 7.83 1.31 7.21
N ASP A 80 8.75 1.24 8.17
CA ASP A 80 8.42 1.30 9.60
C ASP A 80 7.82 2.67 9.99
N VAL A 81 8.36 3.76 9.48
CA VAL A 81 7.81 5.12 9.66
C VAL A 81 6.41 5.21 9.06
N GLY A 82 6.21 4.65 7.86
CA GLY A 82 4.91 4.63 7.21
C GLY A 82 3.86 3.84 8.01
N ILE A 83 4.22 2.67 8.53
CA ILE A 83 3.35 1.86 9.40
C ILE A 83 3.03 2.63 10.68
N GLY A 84 4.02 3.19 11.36
CA GLY A 84 3.83 3.93 12.60
C GLY A 84 2.89 5.13 12.40
N ALA A 85 3.15 5.96 11.40
CA ALA A 85 2.29 7.08 11.06
C ALA A 85 0.87 6.62 10.67
N GLY A 86 0.76 5.55 9.88
CA GLY A 86 -0.52 4.98 9.45
C GLY A 86 -1.36 4.48 10.61
N LEU A 87 -0.76 3.79 11.58
CA LEU A 87 -1.45 3.32 12.78
C LEU A 87 -1.95 4.47 13.65
N LEU A 88 -1.14 5.50 13.85
CA LEU A 88 -1.53 6.67 14.66
C LEU A 88 -2.66 7.46 13.98
N LEU A 89 -2.51 7.80 12.71
CA LEU A 89 -3.50 8.57 11.96
C LEU A 89 -4.79 7.76 11.73
N GLY A 90 -4.66 6.50 11.33
CA GLY A 90 -5.79 5.61 11.10
C GLY A 90 -6.57 5.34 12.38
N GLY A 91 -5.88 5.10 13.50
CA GLY A 91 -6.49 4.93 14.83
C GLY A 91 -7.21 6.20 15.29
N TYR A 92 -6.60 7.37 15.11
CA TYR A 92 -7.23 8.65 15.46
C TYR A 92 -8.49 8.90 14.63
N ILE A 93 -8.45 8.69 13.32
CA ILE A 93 -9.62 8.87 12.45
C ILE A 93 -10.72 7.86 12.80
N ALA A 94 -10.36 6.60 13.11
CA ALA A 94 -11.33 5.59 13.54
C ALA A 94 -12.00 5.95 14.87
N GLN A 95 -11.27 6.59 15.79
CA GLN A 95 -11.79 6.99 17.09
C GLN A 95 -12.77 8.17 17.01
N ILE A 96 -12.46 9.20 16.21
CA ILE A 96 -13.32 10.38 16.09
C ILE A 96 -14.44 10.24 15.04
N GLY A 97 -14.31 9.30 14.12
CA GLY A 97 -15.27 9.04 13.07
C GLY A 97 -15.76 7.60 13.09
N SER A 98 -15.17 6.77 12.29
CA SER A 98 -15.49 5.35 12.18
C SER A 98 -14.41 4.63 11.37
N PHE A 99 -14.39 3.29 11.42
CA PHE A 99 -13.41 2.50 10.67
C PHE A 99 -13.54 2.66 9.15
N ASP A 100 -14.75 2.84 8.63
CA ASP A 100 -14.99 3.09 7.20
C ASP A 100 -14.32 4.38 6.72
N LYS A 101 -14.35 5.44 7.53
CA LYS A 101 -13.63 6.70 7.24
C LYS A 101 -12.12 6.53 7.28
N ALA A 102 -11.59 5.74 8.22
CA ALA A 102 -10.17 5.41 8.29
C ALA A 102 -9.71 4.64 7.03
N TYR A 103 -10.49 3.67 6.58
CA TYR A 103 -10.22 2.93 5.35
C TYR A 103 -10.34 3.82 4.10
N LEU A 104 -11.31 4.72 4.05
CA LEU A 104 -11.45 5.70 2.97
C LEU A 104 -10.23 6.63 2.90
N PHE A 105 -9.75 7.10 4.03
CA PHE A 105 -8.53 7.89 4.12
C PHE A 105 -7.32 7.11 3.59
N GLY A 106 -7.17 5.85 4.00
CA GLY A 106 -6.14 4.94 3.49
C GLY A 106 -6.24 4.73 1.97
N ALA A 107 -7.45 4.58 1.44
CA ALA A 107 -7.71 4.48 0.00
C ALA A 107 -7.25 5.73 -0.75
N CYS A 108 -7.60 6.93 -0.25
CA CYS A 108 -7.18 8.20 -0.85
C CYS A 108 -5.65 8.35 -0.85
N LEU A 109 -4.99 8.03 0.26
CA LEU A 109 -3.53 8.04 0.34
C LEU A 109 -2.88 7.07 -0.64
N THR A 110 -3.45 5.87 -0.80
CA THR A 110 -2.96 4.87 -1.75
C THR A 110 -3.12 5.33 -3.20
N VAL A 111 -4.23 6.00 -3.53
CA VAL A 111 -4.42 6.61 -4.86
C VAL A 111 -3.35 7.66 -5.14
N VAL A 112 -3.12 8.58 -4.20
CA VAL A 112 -2.10 9.62 -4.35
C VAL A 112 -0.71 8.99 -4.50
N SER A 113 -0.39 7.99 -3.68
CA SER A 113 0.89 7.27 -3.73
C SER A 113 1.06 6.53 -5.06
N ALA A 114 0.02 5.87 -5.57
CA ALA A 114 0.05 5.16 -6.85
C ALA A 114 0.24 6.12 -8.04
N LEU A 115 -0.42 7.27 -8.02
CA LEU A 115 -0.23 8.32 -9.03
C LEU A 115 1.19 8.89 -8.97
N TYR A 116 1.70 9.20 -7.80
CA TYR A 116 3.06 9.68 -7.61
C TYR A 116 4.09 8.65 -8.10
N PHE A 117 3.91 7.39 -7.74
CA PHE A 117 4.76 6.30 -8.20
C PHE A 117 4.78 6.22 -9.73
N LYS A 118 3.61 6.20 -10.36
CA LYS A 118 3.49 6.08 -11.82
C LYS A 118 4.07 7.28 -12.57
N LEU A 119 3.87 8.51 -12.06
CA LEU A 119 4.25 9.73 -12.74
C LEU A 119 5.70 10.14 -12.49
N ARG A 120 6.27 9.80 -11.35
CA ARG A 120 7.61 10.26 -10.94
C ARG A 120 8.58 9.12 -10.69
N VAL A 121 8.19 8.14 -9.87
CA VAL A 121 9.11 7.09 -9.42
C VAL A 121 9.41 6.10 -10.55
N ALA A 122 8.39 5.59 -11.24
CA ALA A 122 8.58 4.62 -12.31
C ALA A 122 9.43 5.16 -13.48
N PRO A 123 9.17 6.37 -14.02
CA PRO A 123 10.04 6.95 -15.05
C PRO A 123 11.46 7.23 -14.56
N HIS A 124 11.61 7.69 -13.32
CA HIS A 124 12.94 7.92 -12.72
C HIS A 124 13.72 6.62 -12.59
N PHE A 125 13.06 5.55 -12.12
CA PHE A 125 13.68 4.23 -12.00
C PHE A 125 14.11 3.69 -13.36
N GLU A 126 13.24 3.69 -14.36
CA GLU A 126 13.55 3.17 -15.70
C GLU A 126 14.73 3.92 -16.33
N LYS A 127 14.89 5.20 -16.03
CA LYS A 127 15.97 6.04 -16.57
C LYS A 127 17.30 5.88 -15.81
N ASN A 128 17.27 5.57 -14.51
CA ASN A 128 18.45 5.57 -13.64
C ASN A 128 18.81 4.21 -13.04
N LYS A 129 18.07 3.14 -13.37
CA LYS A 129 18.39 1.81 -12.88
C LYS A 129 19.77 1.37 -13.32
N LEU A 130 20.55 0.82 -12.42
CA LEU A 130 21.91 0.34 -12.67
C LEU A 130 21.93 -1.09 -13.23
N ARG A 131 20.80 -1.79 -13.20
CA ARG A 131 20.61 -3.19 -13.66
C ARG A 131 19.20 -3.45 -14.19
#